data_b0406373357ff242580005c82344b8bb
#
_entry.id   b0406373357ff242580005c82344b8bb
#
_cell.length_a   1.000
_cell.length_b   1.000
_cell.length_c   1.000
_cell.angle_alpha   90.00
_cell.angle_beta   90.00
_cell.angle_gamma   90.00
#
_symmetry.space_group_name_H-M   'P 1'
#
loop_
_entity.id
_entity.type
_entity.pdbx_description
1 polymer ?
#
loop_
_entity_poly.entity_id
_entity_poly.type
_entity_poly.pdbx_seq_one_letter_code
_entity_poly.pdbx_strand_id
1 'polypeptide(L)'
;MRIQQAKIITTVTALLLALSPIQTQTLEDLEFGTEETLDIITWNIEWFPKNGATTTGYVKEILENLAGDVYAIQEIDDTTAFKTMVDLMEDYEYVLMDGWFGGLVYVYNSQSIEMLEAFEIYTESQYWSPLPRSPLVMKFKYQGEVLYIINNHYKCCGDDYVDWNDDGDEEMRRMIAGTLIEEYMSEVLEGERVILLGDLNDLIDEVASTNVFGGFLEEPEKYRFADWDLATGGVSGWSYPSWPSHLDHILVTDEMFEELDGENAVVEAIDVASNMGGWYQYEANVSDHRPVGMRVELEPNTMVEVLSEVGRKTLVGMTDVLGRECPYERGKVMIFRYSDGSVSRRISLSESQPE
;
A
#
# COMPACT_ATOMS: atom_id res chain seq x y z
N MET A 1 -85.88 38.51 12.59
CA MET A 1 -85.03 37.36 12.41
C MET A 1 -83.86 37.79 11.56
N ARG A 2 -82.70 38.13 12.17
CA ARG A 2 -81.47 38.57 11.43
C ARG A 2 -80.54 37.38 11.35
N ILE A 3 -80.23 37.00 10.10
CA ILE A 3 -79.27 35.93 9.77
C ILE A 3 -77.88 36.59 9.75
N GLN A 4 -76.98 36.20 10.65
CA GLN A 4 -75.56 36.60 10.58
C GLN A 4 -74.86 35.66 9.64
N GLN A 5 -74.25 36.25 8.61
CA GLN A 5 -73.32 35.53 7.73
C GLN A 5 -71.91 35.50 8.38
N ALA A 6 -71.43 34.30 8.65
CA ALA A 6 -70.06 34.07 9.11
C ALA A 6 -69.15 34.06 7.87
N LYS A 7 -68.14 34.97 7.85
CA LYS A 7 -67.06 34.94 6.85
C LYS A 7 -66.00 33.96 7.29
N ILE A 8 -65.85 32.86 6.53
CA ILE A 8 -64.73 31.94 6.66
C ILE A 8 -63.52 32.58 5.96
N ILE A 9 -62.48 32.92 6.72
CA ILE A 9 -61.19 33.37 6.18
C ILE A 9 -60.31 32.12 6.08
N THR A 10 -60.08 31.66 4.86
CA THR A 10 -59.15 30.55 4.60
C THR A 10 -57.73 31.14 4.48
N THR A 11 -56.91 30.95 5.48
CA THR A 11 -55.51 31.33 5.45
C THR A 11 -54.73 30.22 4.69
N VAL A 12 -54.26 30.50 3.48
CA VAL A 12 -53.35 29.63 2.73
C VAL A 12 -51.94 29.92 3.22
N THR A 13 -51.37 29.04 4.03
CA THR A 13 -49.97 29.09 4.40
C THR A 13 -49.16 28.45 3.29
N ALA A 14 -48.50 29.27 2.49
CA ALA A 14 -47.54 28.83 1.49
C ALA A 14 -46.27 28.35 2.21
N LEU A 15 -46.03 27.05 2.18
CA LEU A 15 -44.79 26.41 2.66
C LEU A 15 -43.74 26.60 1.56
N LEU A 16 -42.87 27.59 1.69
CA LEU A 16 -41.66 27.75 0.88
C LEU A 16 -40.66 26.68 1.33
N LEU A 17 -40.61 25.56 0.60
CA LEU A 17 -39.47 24.65 0.65
C LEU A 17 -38.28 25.38 0.04
N ALA A 18 -37.35 25.82 0.89
CA ALA A 18 -36.05 26.26 0.45
C ALA A 18 -35.31 25.02 -0.12
N LEU A 19 -35.28 24.91 -1.44
CA LEU A 19 -34.36 24.01 -2.13
C LEU A 19 -32.97 24.60 -1.94
N SER A 20 -32.21 24.08 -0.98
CA SER A 20 -30.77 24.31 -0.95
C SER A 20 -30.20 23.80 -2.28
N PRO A 21 -29.35 24.56 -2.96
CA PRO A 21 -28.66 24.04 -4.15
C PRO A 21 -27.90 22.79 -3.72
N ILE A 22 -28.10 21.69 -4.43
CA ILE A 22 -27.24 20.51 -4.30
C ILE A 22 -25.89 20.99 -4.81
N GLN A 23 -24.95 21.21 -3.89
CA GLN A 23 -23.58 21.51 -4.27
C GLN A 23 -23.00 20.21 -4.85
N THR A 24 -22.64 20.24 -6.12
CA THR A 24 -21.95 19.14 -6.76
C THR A 24 -20.54 19.13 -6.20
N GLN A 25 -20.13 18.02 -5.58
CA GLN A 25 -18.74 17.82 -5.15
C GLN A 25 -17.82 17.87 -6.36
N THR A 26 -16.64 18.44 -6.18
CA THR A 26 -15.58 18.55 -7.20
C THR A 26 -14.30 17.92 -6.64
N LEU A 27 -13.27 17.75 -7.45
CA LEU A 27 -11.97 17.22 -6.96
C LEU A 27 -11.35 18.12 -5.90
N GLU A 28 -11.62 19.41 -5.89
CA GLU A 28 -11.20 20.37 -4.85
C GLU A 28 -11.81 20.07 -3.47
N ASP A 29 -12.85 19.26 -3.40
CA ASP A 29 -13.50 18.84 -2.15
C ASP A 29 -12.95 17.48 -1.63
N LEU A 30 -11.93 16.89 -2.30
CA LEU A 30 -11.26 15.68 -1.82
C LEU A 30 -10.36 16.04 -0.64
N GLU A 31 -10.43 15.24 0.40
CA GLU A 31 -9.60 15.36 1.59
C GLU A 31 -9.26 13.95 2.09
N PHE A 32 -7.99 13.69 2.39
CA PHE A 32 -7.57 12.47 3.08
C PHE A 32 -6.43 12.76 4.05
N GLY A 33 -5.30 13.28 3.57
CA GLY A 33 -4.13 13.55 4.39
C GLY A 33 -4.34 14.66 5.41
N THR A 34 -3.56 14.64 6.49
CA THR A 34 -3.54 15.65 7.55
C THR A 34 -2.11 16.08 7.89
N GLU A 35 -1.93 17.16 8.65
CA GLU A 35 -0.59 17.57 9.11
C GLU A 35 -0.09 16.75 10.32
N GLU A 36 -0.97 16.01 10.99
CA GLU A 36 -0.68 15.28 12.22
C GLU A 36 -0.42 13.79 12.00
N THR A 37 -0.87 13.22 10.89
CA THR A 37 -0.80 11.78 10.59
C THR A 37 0.19 11.47 9.48
N LEU A 38 0.72 10.25 9.48
CA LEU A 38 1.38 9.66 8.32
C LEU A 38 0.28 9.10 7.39
N ASP A 39 0.22 9.64 6.17
CA ASP A 39 -0.84 9.40 5.22
C ASP A 39 -0.30 8.63 4.01
N ILE A 40 -0.61 7.33 3.94
CA ILE A 40 -0.10 6.43 2.91
C ILE A 40 -1.26 5.92 2.05
N ILE A 41 -1.10 6.01 0.74
CA ILE A 41 -2.13 5.63 -0.22
C ILE A 41 -1.54 4.66 -1.24
N THR A 42 -2.16 3.50 -1.46
CA THR A 42 -1.90 2.64 -2.60
C THR A 42 -2.95 2.86 -3.68
N TRP A 43 -2.53 2.85 -4.94
CA TRP A 43 -3.44 3.10 -6.05
C TRP A 43 -2.94 2.52 -7.37
N ASN A 44 -3.65 1.55 -7.92
CA ASN A 44 -3.49 1.13 -9.30
C ASN A 44 -4.19 2.16 -10.21
N ILE A 45 -3.45 2.80 -11.12
CA ILE A 45 -3.98 3.86 -12.01
C ILE A 45 -4.13 3.40 -13.48
N GLU A 46 -4.39 2.10 -13.65
CA GLU A 46 -4.81 1.44 -14.90
C GLU A 46 -4.12 1.95 -16.16
N TRP A 47 -2.95 1.37 -16.46
CA TRP A 47 -2.19 1.65 -17.70
C TRP A 47 -1.99 3.16 -17.98
N PHE A 48 -1.57 3.88 -16.93
CA PHE A 48 -1.40 5.32 -16.98
C PHE A 48 -0.51 5.76 -18.17
N PRO A 49 -0.98 6.74 -18.99
CA PRO A 49 -2.24 7.48 -18.90
C PRO A 49 -3.30 6.92 -19.87
N LYS A 50 -4.26 6.15 -19.35
CA LYS A 50 -5.30 5.45 -20.13
C LYS A 50 -6.06 6.36 -21.13
N ASN A 51 -6.28 7.63 -20.81
CA ASN A 51 -6.92 8.65 -21.68
C ASN A 51 -5.99 9.87 -21.88
N GLY A 52 -4.68 9.64 -22.02
CA GLY A 52 -3.67 10.66 -22.33
C GLY A 52 -3.69 11.84 -21.34
N ALA A 53 -3.68 13.08 -21.90
CA ALA A 53 -3.62 14.30 -21.09
C ALA A 53 -4.81 14.47 -20.13
N THR A 54 -5.96 13.87 -20.41
CA THR A 54 -7.12 13.90 -19.51
C THR A 54 -6.82 13.13 -18.23
N THR A 55 -6.31 11.89 -18.33
CA THR A 55 -5.87 11.09 -17.19
C THR A 55 -4.78 11.81 -16.40
N THR A 56 -3.75 12.32 -17.10
CA THR A 56 -2.64 13.05 -16.46
C THR A 56 -3.15 14.24 -15.64
N GLY A 57 -4.10 15.01 -16.17
CA GLY A 57 -4.71 16.14 -15.44
C GLY A 57 -5.47 15.71 -14.19
N TYR A 58 -6.31 14.68 -14.32
CA TYR A 58 -7.08 14.17 -13.18
C TYR A 58 -6.21 13.52 -12.11
N VAL A 59 -5.25 12.68 -12.49
CA VAL A 59 -4.36 12.01 -11.51
C VAL A 59 -3.59 13.06 -10.72
N LYS A 60 -3.02 14.09 -11.41
CA LYS A 60 -2.35 15.19 -10.73
C LYS A 60 -3.25 15.88 -9.70
N GLU A 61 -4.45 16.30 -10.12
CA GLU A 61 -5.40 16.99 -9.26
C GLU A 61 -5.85 16.14 -8.08
N ILE A 62 -6.05 14.82 -8.29
CA ILE A 62 -6.41 13.87 -7.23
C ILE A 62 -5.28 13.76 -6.21
N LEU A 63 -4.03 13.55 -6.65
CA LEU A 63 -2.89 13.42 -5.75
C LEU A 63 -2.69 14.70 -4.91
N GLU A 64 -2.78 15.88 -5.55
CA GLU A 64 -2.64 17.17 -4.85
C GLU A 64 -3.74 17.41 -3.81
N ASN A 65 -5.00 17.04 -4.12
CA ASN A 65 -6.12 17.29 -3.21
C ASN A 65 -6.22 16.23 -2.09
N LEU A 66 -5.85 14.99 -2.35
CA LEU A 66 -5.77 13.97 -1.28
C LEU A 66 -4.69 14.29 -0.25
N ALA A 67 -3.67 15.06 -0.63
CA ALA A 67 -2.62 15.56 0.24
C ALA A 67 -1.91 14.47 1.07
N GLY A 68 -1.74 13.24 0.51
CA GLY A 68 -1.03 12.14 1.15
C GLY A 68 0.47 12.39 1.24
N ASP A 69 1.12 11.82 2.25
CA ASP A 69 2.57 11.86 2.41
C ASP A 69 3.29 10.93 1.43
N VAL A 70 2.74 9.74 1.21
CA VAL A 70 3.29 8.73 0.29
C VAL A 70 2.17 8.08 -0.53
N TYR A 71 2.35 8.08 -1.84
CA TYR A 71 1.54 7.31 -2.77
C TYR A 71 2.37 6.17 -3.34
N ALA A 72 1.91 4.94 -3.18
CA ALA A 72 2.44 3.76 -3.84
C ALA A 72 1.55 3.45 -5.05
N ILE A 73 2.07 3.68 -6.23
CA ILE A 73 1.28 3.65 -7.47
C ILE A 73 1.71 2.45 -8.31
N GLN A 74 0.71 1.82 -8.98
CA GLN A 74 0.89 0.69 -9.87
C GLN A 74 0.39 1.06 -11.29
N GLU A 75 0.85 0.32 -12.28
CA GLU A 75 0.48 0.42 -13.70
C GLU A 75 0.88 1.73 -14.40
N ILE A 76 2.09 2.19 -14.17
CA ILE A 76 2.67 3.28 -14.97
C ILE A 76 3.17 2.73 -16.30
N ASP A 77 2.47 3.00 -17.40
CA ASP A 77 2.86 2.59 -18.76
C ASP A 77 3.73 3.66 -19.46
N ASP A 78 3.34 4.94 -19.37
CA ASP A 78 4.14 6.06 -19.87
C ASP A 78 4.87 6.78 -18.74
N THR A 79 6.09 6.32 -18.45
CA THR A 79 6.95 6.92 -17.41
C THR A 79 7.34 8.37 -17.72
N THR A 80 7.38 8.78 -19.00
CA THR A 80 7.70 10.16 -19.37
C THR A 80 6.55 11.10 -19.05
N ALA A 81 5.32 10.69 -19.37
CA ALA A 81 4.13 11.44 -19.00
C ALA A 81 3.99 11.55 -17.47
N PHE A 82 4.28 10.46 -16.76
CA PHE A 82 4.22 10.42 -15.29
C PHE A 82 5.24 11.37 -14.64
N LYS A 83 6.51 11.28 -15.02
CA LYS A 83 7.58 12.17 -14.53
C LYS A 83 7.23 13.63 -14.78
N THR A 84 6.80 13.95 -16.01
CA THR A 84 6.39 15.32 -16.38
C THR A 84 5.21 15.83 -15.53
N MET A 85 4.28 14.94 -15.17
CA MET A 85 3.14 15.28 -14.31
C MET A 85 3.61 15.62 -12.90
N VAL A 86 4.45 14.76 -12.27
CA VAL A 86 4.92 14.99 -10.91
C VAL A 86 5.86 16.19 -10.83
N ASP A 87 6.69 16.44 -11.85
CA ASP A 87 7.54 17.63 -11.94
C ASP A 87 6.74 18.97 -11.92
N LEU A 88 5.42 18.93 -12.13
CA LEU A 88 4.50 20.05 -12.03
C LEU A 88 3.78 20.15 -10.68
N MET A 89 4.01 19.21 -9.77
CA MET A 89 3.44 19.19 -8.42
C MET A 89 4.41 19.86 -7.46
N GLU A 90 3.97 20.91 -6.78
CA GLU A 90 4.79 21.57 -5.76
C GLU A 90 4.95 20.63 -4.55
N ASP A 91 6.14 20.56 -3.97
CA ASP A 91 6.47 19.73 -2.79
C ASP A 91 6.45 18.21 -2.98
N TYR A 92 6.13 17.70 -4.17
CA TYR A 92 6.15 16.26 -4.44
C TYR A 92 7.36 15.83 -5.26
N GLU A 93 7.95 14.73 -4.86
CA GLU A 93 9.01 14.03 -5.57
C GLU A 93 8.59 12.59 -5.88
N TYR A 94 9.33 11.89 -6.72
CA TYR A 94 9.02 10.50 -7.08
C TYR A 94 10.24 9.59 -7.05
N VAL A 95 9.99 8.31 -6.81
CA VAL A 95 10.92 7.20 -7.01
C VAL A 95 10.34 6.26 -8.04
N LEU A 96 11.03 6.12 -9.17
CA LEU A 96 10.67 5.21 -10.24
C LEU A 96 11.93 4.50 -10.72
N MET A 97 11.93 3.18 -10.65
CA MET A 97 13.01 2.37 -11.21
C MET A 97 12.72 2.07 -12.67
N ASP A 98 13.76 1.81 -13.45
CA ASP A 98 13.65 1.46 -14.87
C ASP A 98 13.19 -0.01 -15.02
N GLY A 99 11.98 -0.30 -14.50
CA GLY A 99 11.35 -1.61 -14.62
C GLY A 99 10.80 -1.86 -16.04
N TRP A 100 10.70 -3.13 -16.43
CA TRP A 100 10.36 -3.49 -17.81
C TRP A 100 8.86 -3.56 -18.09
N PHE A 101 7.99 -3.59 -17.07
CA PHE A 101 6.56 -3.83 -17.29
C PHE A 101 5.66 -3.23 -16.20
N GLY A 102 4.79 -2.30 -16.58
CA GLY A 102 3.75 -1.74 -15.70
C GLY A 102 4.31 -1.21 -14.37
N GLY A 103 5.17 -0.18 -14.44
CA GLY A 103 6.05 0.27 -13.38
C GLY A 103 5.39 0.52 -12.03
N LEU A 104 6.13 0.20 -10.97
CA LEU A 104 5.83 0.60 -9.60
C LEU A 104 6.52 1.94 -9.32
N VAL A 105 5.82 2.83 -8.65
CA VAL A 105 6.30 4.18 -8.35
C VAL A 105 5.92 4.55 -6.93
N TYR A 106 6.78 5.33 -6.27
CA TYR A 106 6.37 6.18 -5.17
C TYR A 106 6.31 7.64 -5.60
N VAL A 107 5.25 8.35 -5.19
CA VAL A 107 5.20 9.81 -5.13
C VAL A 107 5.12 10.17 -3.66
N TYR A 108 5.94 11.11 -3.22
CA TYR A 108 5.98 11.48 -1.81
C TYR A 108 6.15 12.99 -1.61
N ASN A 109 5.56 13.48 -0.53
CA ASN A 109 5.70 14.87 -0.12
C ASN A 109 7.08 15.09 0.51
N SER A 110 7.96 15.85 -0.15
CA SER A 110 9.33 16.10 0.29
C SER A 110 9.43 17.05 1.50
N GLN A 111 8.31 17.64 1.93
CA GLN A 111 8.29 18.47 3.15
C GLN A 111 8.09 17.63 4.41
N SER A 112 7.36 16.50 4.32
CA SER A 112 7.10 15.60 5.43
C SER A 112 7.97 14.34 5.42
N ILE A 113 8.39 13.87 4.23
CA ILE A 113 9.15 12.64 4.02
C ILE A 113 10.61 12.92 3.71
N GLU A 114 11.52 12.41 4.53
CA GLU A 114 12.96 12.30 4.21
C GLU A 114 13.21 10.92 3.59
N MET A 115 13.26 10.82 2.27
CA MET A 115 13.59 9.59 1.57
C MET A 115 15.06 9.24 1.80
N LEU A 116 15.35 8.05 2.32
CA LEU A 116 16.70 7.61 2.67
C LEU A 116 17.28 6.69 1.58
N GLU A 117 16.51 5.72 1.12
CA GLU A 117 16.92 4.72 0.13
C GLU A 117 15.69 4.19 -0.61
N ALA A 118 15.86 3.83 -1.89
CA ALA A 118 14.87 3.08 -2.63
C ALA A 118 15.55 2.10 -3.59
N PHE A 119 15.00 0.88 -3.68
CA PHE A 119 15.56 -0.20 -4.49
C PHE A 119 14.50 -1.26 -4.79
N GLU A 120 14.73 -2.05 -5.84
CA GLU A 120 13.93 -3.23 -6.17
C GLU A 120 14.53 -4.48 -5.54
N ILE A 121 13.66 -5.40 -5.10
CA ILE A 121 14.03 -6.73 -4.63
C ILE A 121 13.53 -7.79 -5.62
N TYR A 122 14.13 -8.99 -5.60
CA TYR A 122 13.75 -10.13 -6.46
C TYR A 122 13.82 -9.81 -7.97
N THR A 123 14.86 -9.10 -8.40
CA THR A 123 15.05 -8.65 -9.79
C THR A 123 15.52 -9.74 -10.75
N GLU A 124 16.01 -10.87 -10.26
CA GLU A 124 16.52 -11.96 -11.06
C GLU A 124 15.41 -12.76 -11.76
N SER A 125 15.71 -13.30 -12.95
CA SER A 125 14.72 -13.96 -13.82
C SER A 125 13.97 -15.13 -13.18
N GLN A 126 14.54 -15.77 -12.17
CA GLN A 126 13.87 -16.85 -11.43
C GLN A 126 12.64 -16.39 -10.65
N TYR A 127 12.55 -15.09 -10.34
CA TYR A 127 11.44 -14.48 -9.62
C TYR A 127 10.37 -13.87 -10.53
N TRP A 128 10.60 -13.79 -11.85
CA TRP A 128 9.65 -13.14 -12.76
C TRP A 128 8.31 -13.84 -12.91
N SER A 129 8.23 -15.14 -12.57
CA SER A 129 6.95 -15.83 -12.54
C SER A 129 6.10 -15.38 -11.38
N PRO A 130 6.51 -15.52 -10.11
CA PRO A 130 5.72 -15.05 -8.96
C PRO A 130 5.63 -13.52 -8.88
N LEU A 131 6.69 -12.80 -9.23
CA LEU A 131 6.81 -11.35 -9.13
C LEU A 131 7.12 -10.74 -10.51
N PRO A 132 6.11 -10.62 -11.40
CA PRO A 132 6.32 -10.09 -12.75
C PRO A 132 6.77 -8.62 -12.77
N ARG A 133 6.55 -7.91 -11.67
CA ARG A 133 7.14 -6.61 -11.34
C ARG A 133 7.93 -6.81 -10.07
N SER A 134 9.21 -6.45 -10.10
CA SER A 134 10.06 -6.51 -8.91
C SER A 134 9.50 -5.58 -7.84
N PRO A 135 9.24 -6.05 -6.62
CA PRO A 135 8.73 -5.20 -5.55
C PRO A 135 9.66 -4.02 -5.31
N LEU A 136 9.09 -2.83 -5.20
CA LEU A 136 9.82 -1.59 -4.96
C LEU A 136 9.80 -1.26 -3.47
N VAL A 137 10.98 -1.23 -2.86
CA VAL A 137 11.17 -0.88 -1.44
C VAL A 137 11.61 0.57 -1.35
N MET A 138 10.99 1.33 -0.44
CA MET A 138 11.48 2.65 -0.04
C MET A 138 11.67 2.68 1.48
N LYS A 139 12.85 3.12 1.91
CA LYS A 139 13.17 3.45 3.29
C LYS A 139 13.10 4.95 3.46
N PHE A 140 12.37 5.42 4.43
CA PHE A 140 12.17 6.84 4.65
C PHE A 140 12.04 7.19 6.12
N LYS A 141 12.11 8.49 6.44
CA LYS A 141 11.75 9.01 7.76
C LYS A 141 10.52 9.90 7.66
N TYR A 142 9.68 9.77 8.66
CA TYR A 142 8.59 10.68 8.97
C TYR A 142 8.68 11.08 10.43
N GLN A 143 8.72 12.39 10.73
CA GLN A 143 8.87 12.93 12.09
C GLN A 143 10.05 12.36 12.90
N GLY A 144 11.11 11.90 12.20
CA GLY A 144 12.31 11.31 12.80
C GLY A 144 12.30 9.79 12.94
N GLU A 145 11.14 9.15 12.81
CA GLU A 145 10.97 7.69 12.82
C GLU A 145 11.28 7.09 11.45
N VAL A 146 11.96 5.93 11.44
CA VAL A 146 12.33 5.22 10.21
C VAL A 146 11.29 4.16 9.89
N LEU A 147 10.83 4.15 8.64
CA LEU A 147 9.89 3.16 8.13
C LEU A 147 10.38 2.58 6.80
N TYR A 148 9.88 1.39 6.50
CA TYR A 148 10.00 0.76 5.18
C TYR A 148 8.61 0.58 4.58
N ILE A 149 8.52 0.81 3.27
CA ILE A 149 7.31 0.55 2.50
C ILE A 149 7.67 -0.30 1.29
N ILE A 150 6.87 -1.33 1.00
CA ILE A 150 7.09 -2.29 -0.09
C ILE A 150 5.87 -2.23 -1.02
N ASN A 151 6.05 -1.59 -2.18
CA ASN A 151 5.02 -1.51 -3.21
C ASN A 151 5.05 -2.75 -4.09
N ASN A 152 3.88 -3.36 -4.28
CA ASN A 152 3.71 -4.58 -5.05
C ASN A 152 2.58 -4.45 -6.07
N HIS A 153 2.70 -5.26 -7.13
CA HIS A 153 1.58 -5.53 -8.01
C HIS A 153 1.67 -7.01 -8.43
N TYR A 154 0.87 -7.85 -7.79
CA TYR A 154 0.90 -9.29 -8.00
C TYR A 154 0.26 -9.70 -9.33
N LYS A 155 0.35 -10.98 -9.67
CA LYS A 155 -0.25 -11.54 -10.87
C LYS A 155 -1.77 -11.44 -10.79
N CYS A 156 -2.37 -10.79 -11.81
CA CYS A 156 -3.82 -10.67 -11.93
C CYS A 156 -4.50 -11.98 -12.34
N CYS A 157 -5.80 -12.01 -12.18
CA CYS A 157 -6.73 -13.00 -12.70
C CYS A 157 -6.59 -14.36 -11.99
N GLY A 158 -7.14 -15.41 -12.55
CA GLY A 158 -7.19 -16.75 -12.00
C GLY A 158 -8.62 -17.29 -11.97
N ASP A 159 -8.84 -18.39 -11.28
CA ASP A 159 -10.15 -19.05 -11.16
C ASP A 159 -10.56 -19.36 -9.70
N ASP A 160 -9.91 -18.69 -8.74
CA ASP A 160 -10.08 -18.83 -7.29
C ASP A 160 -9.73 -20.24 -6.77
N TYR A 161 -8.86 -20.96 -7.50
CA TYR A 161 -8.39 -22.28 -7.13
C TYR A 161 -6.87 -22.41 -7.26
N VAL A 162 -6.21 -22.81 -6.18
CA VAL A 162 -4.74 -23.04 -6.19
C VAL A 162 -4.45 -24.44 -6.78
N ASP A 163 -3.84 -24.51 -7.97
CA ASP A 163 -3.28 -25.78 -8.47
C ASP A 163 -1.88 -26.00 -7.92
N TRP A 164 -1.78 -26.77 -6.86
CA TRP A 164 -0.52 -27.14 -6.18
C TRP A 164 0.49 -27.89 -7.06
N ASN A 165 0.14 -28.26 -8.29
CA ASN A 165 1.01 -28.97 -9.21
C ASN A 165 1.46 -28.11 -10.40
N ASP A 166 1.02 -26.85 -10.46
CA ASP A 166 1.36 -25.92 -11.52
C ASP A 166 1.88 -24.59 -10.94
N ASP A 167 3.19 -24.39 -10.95
CA ASP A 167 3.83 -23.13 -10.53
C ASP A 167 3.49 -21.95 -11.47
N GLY A 168 2.81 -22.20 -12.57
CA GLY A 168 2.32 -21.18 -13.51
C GLY A 168 0.89 -20.71 -13.24
N ASP A 169 0.16 -21.42 -12.36
CA ASP A 169 -1.17 -21.05 -11.87
C ASP A 169 -1.14 -19.67 -11.22
N GLU A 170 -2.15 -18.86 -11.46
CA GLU A 170 -2.18 -17.47 -11.01
C GLU A 170 -2.18 -17.35 -9.50
N GLU A 171 -2.99 -18.13 -8.81
CA GLU A 171 -3.10 -18.20 -7.34
C GLU A 171 -1.80 -18.73 -6.72
N MET A 172 -1.21 -19.78 -7.31
CA MET A 172 0.08 -20.31 -6.87
C MET A 172 1.18 -19.25 -7.00
N ARG A 173 1.19 -18.49 -8.08
CA ARG A 173 2.16 -17.40 -8.28
C ARG A 173 2.01 -16.31 -7.24
N ARG A 174 0.77 -15.92 -6.85
CA ARG A 174 0.52 -14.96 -5.78
C ARG A 174 0.94 -15.53 -4.41
N MET A 175 0.68 -16.79 -4.16
CA MET A 175 1.10 -17.47 -2.92
C MET A 175 2.63 -17.49 -2.80
N ILE A 176 3.36 -17.83 -3.88
CA ILE A 176 4.83 -17.78 -3.90
C ILE A 176 5.32 -16.35 -3.70
N ALA A 177 4.69 -15.37 -4.33
CA ALA A 177 5.02 -13.96 -4.14
C ALA A 177 4.87 -13.53 -2.68
N GLY A 178 3.73 -13.85 -2.05
CA GLY A 178 3.48 -13.58 -0.63
C GLY A 178 4.53 -14.22 0.28
N THR A 179 4.89 -15.48 0.02
CA THR A 179 5.94 -16.20 0.78
C THR A 179 7.30 -15.51 0.65
N LEU A 180 7.70 -15.11 -0.56
CA LEU A 180 8.97 -14.41 -0.78
C LEU A 180 9.02 -13.06 -0.04
N ILE A 181 7.92 -12.32 -0.05
CA ILE A 181 7.85 -11.03 0.66
C ILE A 181 7.86 -11.24 2.17
N GLU A 182 7.11 -12.23 2.68
CA GLU A 182 7.13 -12.58 4.11
C GLU A 182 8.53 -12.98 4.57
N GLU A 183 9.24 -13.84 3.81
CA GLU A 183 10.64 -14.18 4.08
C GLU A 183 11.54 -12.95 4.10
N TYR A 184 11.35 -12.01 3.17
CA TYR A 184 12.12 -10.76 3.15
C TYR A 184 11.84 -9.90 4.38
N MET A 185 10.57 -9.72 4.75
CA MET A 185 10.18 -8.94 5.93
C MET A 185 10.72 -9.56 7.21
N SER A 186 10.57 -10.88 7.39
CA SER A 186 10.98 -11.58 8.61
C SER A 186 12.50 -11.75 8.74
N GLU A 187 13.25 -11.88 7.62
CA GLU A 187 14.69 -12.12 7.68
C GLU A 187 15.55 -10.87 7.53
N VAL A 188 15.08 -9.88 6.74
CA VAL A 188 15.86 -8.68 6.40
C VAL A 188 15.37 -7.45 7.16
N LEU A 189 14.07 -7.35 7.41
CA LEU A 189 13.43 -6.21 8.06
C LEU A 189 12.86 -6.55 9.44
N GLU A 190 13.36 -7.64 10.09
CA GLU A 190 12.93 -8.06 11.44
C GLU A 190 13.06 -6.88 12.43
N GLY A 191 11.99 -6.52 13.10
CA GLY A 191 11.94 -5.45 14.10
C GLY A 191 11.91 -4.04 13.52
N GLU A 192 11.67 -3.90 12.21
CA GLU A 192 11.50 -2.61 11.55
C GLU A 192 10.00 -2.33 11.32
N ARG A 193 9.61 -1.08 11.32
CA ARG A 193 8.26 -0.66 10.91
C ARG A 193 8.10 -0.84 9.41
N VAL A 194 7.36 -1.85 8.99
CA VAL A 194 7.17 -2.19 7.57
C VAL A 194 5.71 -2.10 7.17
N ILE A 195 5.48 -1.47 6.02
CA ILE A 195 4.17 -1.38 5.36
C ILE A 195 4.30 -2.07 4.01
N LEU A 196 3.64 -3.22 3.86
CA LEU A 196 3.47 -3.90 2.58
C LEU A 196 2.15 -3.47 1.97
N LEU A 197 2.16 -3.03 0.73
CA LEU A 197 0.93 -2.57 0.07
C LEU A 197 1.00 -2.76 -1.45
N GLY A 198 -0.15 -2.55 -2.09
CA GLY A 198 -0.27 -2.59 -3.54
C GLY A 198 -1.55 -3.26 -4.00
N ASP A 199 -1.66 -3.42 -5.31
CA ASP A 199 -2.63 -4.29 -5.95
C ASP A 199 -2.14 -5.75 -5.83
N LEU A 200 -2.61 -6.45 -4.79
CA LEU A 200 -2.21 -7.82 -4.52
C LEU A 200 -3.06 -8.85 -5.27
N ASN A 201 -4.06 -8.39 -6.02
CA ASN A 201 -4.85 -9.17 -6.98
C ASN A 201 -5.52 -10.43 -6.41
N ASP A 202 -5.81 -10.46 -5.10
CA ASP A 202 -6.53 -11.55 -4.43
C ASP A 202 -7.29 -11.06 -3.20
N LEU A 203 -8.21 -11.88 -2.68
CA LEU A 203 -9.00 -11.57 -1.50
C LEU A 203 -8.33 -12.08 -0.22
N ILE A 204 -8.25 -11.24 0.81
CA ILE A 204 -7.62 -11.63 2.09
C ILE A 204 -8.55 -12.47 2.99
N ASP A 205 -9.85 -12.47 2.76
CA ASP A 205 -10.87 -13.15 3.58
C ASP A 205 -11.31 -14.51 3.03
N GLU A 206 -10.57 -15.07 2.08
CA GLU A 206 -10.83 -16.40 1.55
C GLU A 206 -10.64 -17.52 2.58
N VAL A 207 -11.19 -18.70 2.28
CA VAL A 207 -10.97 -19.89 3.11
C VAL A 207 -9.53 -20.33 3.01
N ALA A 208 -8.96 -20.83 4.12
CA ALA A 208 -7.54 -21.19 4.23
C ALA A 208 -6.99 -22.13 3.13
N SER A 209 -7.85 -22.87 2.42
CA SER A 209 -7.42 -23.78 1.34
C SER A 209 -7.15 -23.11 0.01
N THR A 210 -7.65 -21.90 -0.18
CA THR A 210 -7.51 -21.09 -1.41
C THR A 210 -6.78 -19.78 -1.13
N ASN A 211 -6.73 -19.35 0.12
CA ASN A 211 -6.14 -18.07 0.50
C ASN A 211 -4.63 -18.04 0.25
N VAL A 212 -4.20 -17.15 -0.62
CA VAL A 212 -2.80 -17.00 -1.02
C VAL A 212 -1.94 -16.25 0.02
N PHE A 213 -2.59 -15.60 1.00
CA PHE A 213 -1.94 -14.83 2.06
C PHE A 213 -1.75 -15.63 3.36
N GLY A 214 -1.87 -16.96 3.31
CA GLY A 214 -1.78 -17.83 4.47
C GLY A 214 -0.55 -17.58 5.35
N GLY A 215 0.62 -17.30 4.75
CA GLY A 215 1.85 -17.00 5.49
C GLY A 215 1.70 -15.81 6.45
N PHE A 216 1.04 -14.74 6.02
CA PHE A 216 0.78 -13.57 6.87
C PHE A 216 -0.35 -13.81 7.87
N LEU A 217 -1.42 -14.48 7.45
CA LEU A 217 -2.62 -14.70 8.27
C LEU A 217 -2.40 -15.73 9.40
N GLU A 218 -1.42 -16.63 9.25
CA GLU A 218 -1.05 -17.62 10.27
C GLU A 218 -0.18 -17.04 11.38
N GLU A 219 0.37 -15.82 11.20
CA GLU A 219 1.20 -15.11 12.17
C GLU A 219 0.59 -13.75 12.60
N PRO A 220 -0.64 -13.73 13.16
CA PRO A 220 -1.37 -12.49 13.46
C PRO A 220 -0.71 -11.65 14.57
N GLU A 221 0.27 -12.19 15.28
CA GLU A 221 1.11 -11.46 16.23
C GLU A 221 2.22 -10.64 15.57
N LYS A 222 2.52 -10.93 14.29
CA LYS A 222 3.56 -10.22 13.53
C LYS A 222 3.00 -9.36 12.41
N TYR A 223 1.87 -9.78 11.81
CA TYR A 223 1.32 -9.16 10.61
C TYR A 223 -0.16 -8.87 10.77
N ARG A 224 -0.60 -7.71 10.27
CA ARG A 224 -2.02 -7.35 10.24
C ARG A 224 -2.36 -6.61 8.94
N PHE A 225 -3.36 -7.08 8.23
CA PHE A 225 -3.97 -6.31 7.17
C PHE A 225 -4.76 -5.14 7.77
N ALA A 226 -4.32 -3.92 7.50
CA ALA A 226 -4.94 -2.70 8.00
C ALA A 226 -6.35 -2.50 7.41
N ASP A 227 -6.56 -2.97 6.20
CA ASP A 227 -7.80 -2.92 5.43
C ASP A 227 -8.73 -4.13 5.63
N TRP A 228 -8.49 -4.98 6.65
CA TRP A 228 -9.32 -6.16 6.92
C TRP A 228 -10.82 -5.86 7.00
N ASP A 229 -11.18 -4.78 7.68
CA ASP A 229 -12.58 -4.37 7.83
C ASP A 229 -13.21 -3.88 6.53
N LEU A 230 -12.42 -3.35 5.61
CA LEU A 230 -12.87 -3.02 4.24
C LEU A 230 -13.12 -4.29 3.44
N ALA A 231 -12.17 -5.22 3.42
CA ALA A 231 -12.25 -6.47 2.67
C ALA A 231 -13.46 -7.32 3.11
N THR A 232 -13.68 -7.44 4.42
CA THR A 232 -14.82 -8.18 5.00
C THR A 232 -16.12 -7.37 5.05
N GLY A 233 -16.08 -6.10 4.68
CA GLY A 233 -17.19 -5.16 4.70
C GLY A 233 -18.10 -5.26 3.48
N GLY A 234 -18.83 -4.18 3.23
CA GLY A 234 -19.77 -4.14 2.08
C GLY A 234 -19.07 -3.75 0.78
N VAL A 235 -19.50 -4.36 -0.32
CA VAL A 235 -18.97 -4.17 -1.68
C VAL A 235 -18.85 -2.71 -2.15
N SER A 236 -19.61 -1.80 -1.55
CA SER A 236 -19.52 -0.36 -1.86
C SER A 236 -18.21 0.28 -1.41
N GLY A 237 -17.51 -0.33 -0.45
CA GLY A 237 -16.22 0.09 0.07
C GLY A 237 -15.02 -0.61 -0.57
N TRP A 238 -15.23 -1.50 -1.55
CA TRP A 238 -14.14 -2.24 -2.18
C TRP A 238 -13.39 -1.42 -3.24
N SER A 239 -12.11 -1.75 -3.41
CA SER A 239 -11.21 -1.00 -4.29
C SER A 239 -11.46 -1.24 -5.77
N TYR A 240 -12.00 -2.39 -6.18
CA TYR A 240 -12.28 -2.77 -7.58
C TYR A 240 -13.79 -2.94 -7.83
N PRO A 241 -14.56 -1.85 -8.07
CA PRO A 241 -16.03 -1.90 -8.12
C PRO A 241 -16.61 -2.51 -9.38
N SER A 242 -15.92 -2.46 -10.52
CA SER A 242 -16.44 -2.95 -11.81
C SER A 242 -16.62 -4.45 -11.83
N TRP A 243 -15.80 -5.20 -11.11
CA TRP A 243 -15.98 -6.60 -10.75
C TRP A 243 -15.80 -6.70 -9.23
N PRO A 244 -16.89 -6.50 -8.45
CA PRO A 244 -16.77 -6.16 -7.05
C PRO A 244 -15.83 -7.07 -6.26
N SER A 245 -14.66 -6.57 -5.95
CA SER A 245 -13.62 -7.21 -5.17
C SER A 245 -12.75 -6.16 -4.46
N HIS A 246 -12.07 -6.54 -3.40
CA HIS A 246 -11.10 -5.71 -2.72
C HIS A 246 -9.73 -6.31 -2.94
N LEU A 247 -8.92 -5.71 -3.81
CA LEU A 247 -7.67 -6.25 -4.34
C LEU A 247 -6.45 -5.45 -3.92
N ASP A 248 -6.67 -4.18 -3.53
CA ASP A 248 -5.62 -3.27 -3.09
C ASP A 248 -5.54 -3.31 -1.57
N HIS A 249 -4.43 -3.81 -1.03
CA HIS A 249 -4.28 -4.11 0.37
C HIS A 249 -3.15 -3.32 1.02
N ILE A 250 -3.25 -3.13 2.33
CA ILE A 250 -2.21 -2.56 3.19
C ILE A 250 -2.02 -3.48 4.39
N LEU A 251 -0.82 -4.05 4.52
CA LEU A 251 -0.43 -4.89 5.64
C LEU A 251 0.69 -4.19 6.40
N VAL A 252 0.67 -4.27 7.73
CA VAL A 252 1.70 -3.72 8.61
C VAL A 252 2.31 -4.79 9.52
N THR A 253 3.56 -4.56 9.94
CA THR A 253 4.22 -5.37 10.97
C THR A 253 3.79 -4.93 12.38
N ASP A 254 4.08 -5.75 13.39
CA ASP A 254 3.66 -5.51 14.78
C ASP A 254 4.24 -4.25 15.39
N GLU A 255 5.34 -3.71 14.85
CA GLU A 255 5.91 -2.42 15.23
C GLU A 255 5.00 -1.22 14.90
N MET A 256 3.89 -1.47 14.16
CA MET A 256 2.89 -0.45 13.81
C MET A 256 1.48 -0.78 14.35
N PHE A 257 1.33 -1.81 15.17
CA PHE A 257 0.00 -2.19 15.68
C PHE A 257 -0.59 -1.14 16.62
N GLU A 258 0.24 -0.47 17.43
CA GLU A 258 -0.22 0.58 18.35
C GLU A 258 -0.75 1.78 17.56
N GLU A 259 -0.07 2.16 16.48
CA GLU A 259 -0.50 3.25 15.60
C GLU A 259 -1.79 2.90 14.85
N LEU A 260 -1.90 1.65 14.37
CA LEU A 260 -3.10 1.18 13.68
C LEU A 260 -4.31 1.07 14.61
N ASP A 261 -4.09 0.75 15.90
CA ASP A 261 -5.12 0.71 16.92
C ASP A 261 -5.43 2.11 17.53
N GLY A 262 -4.75 3.15 17.06
CA GLY A 262 -4.91 4.54 17.51
C GLY A 262 -6.30 5.12 17.23
N GLU A 263 -6.75 6.05 18.06
CA GLU A 263 -8.09 6.66 17.96
C GLU A 263 -8.30 7.42 16.64
N ASN A 264 -7.21 7.94 16.05
CA ASN A 264 -7.22 8.71 14.79
C ASN A 264 -6.80 7.88 13.57
N ALA A 265 -6.57 6.58 13.75
CA ALA A 265 -6.27 5.69 12.63
C ALA A 265 -7.50 5.54 11.72
N VAL A 266 -7.29 5.69 10.42
CA VAL A 266 -8.31 5.51 9.39
C VAL A 266 -7.76 4.68 8.26
N VAL A 267 -8.53 3.68 7.83
CA VAL A 267 -8.25 2.93 6.61
C VAL A 267 -9.50 2.91 5.76
N GLU A 268 -9.42 3.39 4.52
CA GLU A 268 -10.57 3.49 3.64
C GLU A 268 -10.22 3.37 2.16
N ALA A 269 -11.16 2.86 1.36
CA ALA A 269 -11.13 3.00 -0.08
C ALA A 269 -11.78 4.34 -0.44
N ILE A 270 -10.99 5.25 -1.00
CA ILE A 270 -11.35 6.66 -1.18
C ILE A 270 -12.28 6.81 -2.39
N ASP A 271 -13.49 7.33 -2.20
CA ASP A 271 -14.47 7.51 -3.26
C ASP A 271 -14.24 8.77 -4.09
N VAL A 272 -13.17 8.79 -4.87
CA VAL A 272 -12.86 9.87 -5.83
C VAL A 272 -13.97 10.04 -6.87
N ALA A 273 -14.64 8.94 -7.24
CA ALA A 273 -15.66 8.95 -8.28
C ALA A 273 -16.83 9.89 -7.98
N SER A 274 -17.23 10.01 -6.72
CA SER A 274 -18.29 10.94 -6.29
C SER A 274 -17.94 12.40 -6.58
N ASN A 275 -16.66 12.74 -6.56
CA ASN A 275 -16.14 14.09 -6.86
C ASN A 275 -15.94 14.33 -8.37
N MET A 276 -16.05 13.28 -9.21
CA MET A 276 -15.90 13.33 -10.66
C MET A 276 -17.23 13.17 -11.42
N GLY A 277 -18.37 13.22 -10.73
CA GLY A 277 -19.68 13.00 -11.35
C GLY A 277 -20.07 11.53 -11.54
N GLY A 278 -19.39 10.62 -10.81
CA GLY A 278 -19.74 9.21 -10.66
C GLY A 278 -18.75 8.26 -11.32
N TRP A 279 -18.94 6.96 -10.98
CA TRP A 279 -18.02 5.88 -11.33
C TRP A 279 -17.66 5.83 -12.83
N TYR A 280 -18.64 5.98 -13.72
CA TYR A 280 -18.39 5.93 -15.16
C TYR A 280 -17.39 6.99 -15.64
N GLN A 281 -17.42 8.20 -15.06
CA GLN A 281 -16.48 9.27 -15.44
C GLN A 281 -15.08 8.98 -14.89
N TYR A 282 -15.00 8.48 -13.67
CA TYR A 282 -13.76 8.10 -13.04
C TYR A 282 -13.10 6.93 -13.80
N GLU A 283 -13.81 5.82 -13.99
CA GLU A 283 -13.32 4.63 -14.68
C GLU A 283 -12.87 4.95 -16.12
N ALA A 284 -13.65 5.74 -16.88
CA ALA A 284 -13.30 6.08 -18.26
C ALA A 284 -12.05 6.96 -18.39
N ASN A 285 -11.70 7.74 -17.36
CA ASN A 285 -10.66 8.77 -17.48
C ASN A 285 -9.50 8.60 -16.52
N VAL A 286 -9.63 7.77 -15.49
CA VAL A 286 -8.63 7.64 -14.42
C VAL A 286 -8.25 6.19 -14.20
N SER A 287 -9.10 5.39 -13.54
CA SER A 287 -8.79 3.99 -13.17
C SER A 287 -10.05 3.20 -12.89
N ASP A 288 -9.98 1.88 -13.06
CA ASP A 288 -10.96 0.90 -12.59
C ASP A 288 -10.75 0.49 -11.11
N HIS A 289 -9.68 0.99 -10.45
CA HIS A 289 -9.42 0.87 -9.02
C HIS A 289 -9.66 2.19 -8.28
N ARG A 290 -10.16 2.11 -7.05
CA ARG A 290 -10.15 3.22 -6.09
C ARG A 290 -8.82 3.24 -5.34
N PRO A 291 -8.30 4.43 -4.96
CA PRO A 291 -7.20 4.50 -4.01
C PRO A 291 -7.62 3.88 -2.66
N VAL A 292 -6.72 3.16 -2.02
CA VAL A 292 -6.87 2.70 -0.63
C VAL A 292 -5.86 3.43 0.23
N GLY A 293 -6.35 4.16 1.23
CA GLY A 293 -5.54 5.00 2.09
C GLY A 293 -5.53 4.49 3.53
N MET A 294 -4.38 4.60 4.16
CA MET A 294 -4.17 4.45 5.61
C MET A 294 -3.55 5.72 6.14
N ARG A 295 -4.13 6.27 7.20
CA ARG A 295 -3.52 7.34 7.99
C ARG A 295 -3.43 6.95 9.44
N VAL A 296 -2.27 7.19 10.05
CA VAL A 296 -1.97 6.86 11.44
C VAL A 296 -1.13 7.96 12.08
N GLU A 297 -1.35 8.24 13.36
CA GLU A 297 -0.41 9.04 14.15
C GLU A 297 0.78 8.15 14.50
N LEU A 298 1.99 8.58 14.15
CA LEU A 298 3.19 7.90 14.65
C LEU A 298 3.50 8.40 16.04
N GLU A 299 3.43 7.50 17.02
CA GLU A 299 3.97 7.78 18.33
C GLU A 299 5.50 7.87 18.22
N PRO A 300 6.10 8.99 18.66
CA PRO A 300 7.55 9.07 18.76
C PRO A 300 8.03 7.89 19.60
N ASN A 301 8.99 7.14 19.11
CA ASN A 301 9.59 6.06 19.87
C ASN A 301 10.22 6.65 21.15
N THR A 302 9.39 6.86 22.18
CA THR A 302 9.80 7.33 23.50
C THR A 302 10.51 6.24 24.31
N MET A 303 11.03 5.22 23.66
CA MET A 303 12.14 4.49 24.22
C MET A 303 13.24 5.52 24.37
N VAL A 304 13.23 6.21 25.51
CA VAL A 304 14.44 6.70 26.12
C VAL A 304 15.47 5.64 25.72
N GLU A 305 16.52 6.06 24.97
CA GLU A 305 17.75 5.31 24.93
C GLU A 305 18.12 5.02 26.39
N VAL A 306 17.51 4.01 26.98
CA VAL A 306 18.25 3.21 27.91
C VAL A 306 19.35 2.69 27.01
N LEU A 307 20.47 3.40 27.01
CA LEU A 307 21.77 2.89 26.59
C LEU A 307 21.99 1.57 27.36
N SER A 308 21.18 0.54 26.99
CA SER A 308 21.65 -0.80 27.08
C SER A 308 22.71 -0.85 26.00
N GLU A 309 23.98 -0.85 26.42
CA GLU A 309 25.03 -1.60 25.76
C GLU A 309 24.59 -3.08 25.65
N VAL A 310 23.46 -3.35 25.00
CA VAL A 310 23.14 -4.65 24.41
C VAL A 310 23.98 -4.66 23.14
N GLY A 311 25.13 -5.27 23.27
CA GLY A 311 26.20 -5.23 22.32
C GLY A 311 25.72 -5.47 20.90
N ARG A 312 26.15 -4.60 19.97
CA ARG A 312 26.09 -4.86 18.53
C ARG A 312 26.55 -6.28 18.31
N LYS A 313 25.64 -7.11 17.79
CA LYS A 313 25.95 -8.47 17.35
C LYS A 313 27.06 -8.37 16.31
N THR A 314 28.30 -8.65 16.67
CA THR A 314 29.41 -8.73 15.71
C THR A 314 29.47 -10.13 15.15
N LEU A 315 29.58 -10.24 13.84
CA LEU A 315 29.79 -11.52 13.16
C LEU A 315 31.12 -12.10 13.61
N VAL A 316 31.11 -13.25 14.27
CA VAL A 316 32.32 -13.92 14.79
C VAL A 316 32.76 -15.12 13.97
N GLY A 317 31.95 -15.59 13.04
CA GLY A 317 32.32 -16.69 12.14
C GLY A 317 31.23 -17.08 11.16
N MET A 318 31.65 -17.62 10.02
CA MET A 318 30.79 -18.16 8.98
C MET A 318 31.13 -19.63 8.73
N THR A 319 30.11 -20.47 8.55
CA THR A 319 30.30 -21.88 8.20
C THR A 319 29.34 -22.29 7.08
N ASP A 320 29.68 -23.33 6.34
CA ASP A 320 28.73 -24.01 5.47
C ASP A 320 27.70 -24.83 6.28
N VAL A 321 26.74 -25.42 5.61
CA VAL A 321 25.69 -26.28 6.24
C VAL A 321 26.21 -27.50 6.95
N LEU A 322 27.49 -27.86 6.74
CA LEU A 322 28.18 -28.95 7.39
C LEU A 322 29.02 -28.48 8.62
N GLY A 323 28.95 -27.18 8.94
CA GLY A 323 29.68 -26.56 10.04
C GLY A 323 31.17 -26.28 9.77
N ARG A 324 31.62 -26.37 8.53
CA ARG A 324 33.00 -26.05 8.13
C ARG A 324 33.17 -24.56 7.94
N GLU A 325 34.18 -23.97 8.53
CA GLU A 325 34.53 -22.58 8.28
C GLU A 325 34.81 -22.37 6.77
N CYS A 326 34.16 -21.36 6.20
CA CYS A 326 34.31 -21.02 4.79
C CYS A 326 34.18 -19.51 4.57
N PRO A 327 34.83 -18.96 3.54
CA PRO A 327 34.59 -17.59 3.11
C PRO A 327 33.18 -17.44 2.59
N TYR A 328 32.70 -16.20 2.55
CA TYR A 328 31.42 -15.87 1.96
C TYR A 328 31.37 -16.35 0.48
N GLU A 329 30.36 -17.14 0.13
CA GLU A 329 30.15 -17.65 -1.22
C GLU A 329 28.71 -17.40 -1.68
N ARG A 330 28.55 -16.63 -2.76
CA ARG A 330 27.25 -16.31 -3.35
C ARG A 330 26.49 -17.58 -3.80
N GLY A 331 25.18 -17.58 -3.59
CA GLY A 331 24.28 -18.69 -3.98
C GLY A 331 24.39 -19.94 -3.11
N LYS A 332 25.09 -19.86 -1.98
CA LYS A 332 25.18 -20.96 -1.03
C LYS A 332 24.47 -20.61 0.29
N VAL A 333 23.88 -21.62 0.92
CA VAL A 333 23.38 -21.51 2.27
C VAL A 333 24.55 -21.41 3.23
N MET A 334 24.62 -20.30 3.97
CA MET A 334 25.67 -20.00 4.93
C MET A 334 25.07 -19.93 6.33
N ILE A 335 25.85 -20.31 7.34
CA ILE A 335 25.51 -20.18 8.75
C ILE A 335 26.41 -19.11 9.36
N PHE A 336 25.80 -18.00 9.80
CA PHE A 336 26.47 -16.89 10.45
C PHE A 336 26.36 -17.03 11.96
N ARG A 337 27.50 -16.90 12.68
CA ARG A 337 27.53 -16.93 14.15
C ARG A 337 27.92 -15.55 14.67
N TYR A 338 27.19 -15.07 15.66
CA TYR A 338 27.37 -13.74 16.25
C TYR A 338 27.95 -13.79 17.66
N SER A 339 28.49 -12.67 18.11
CA SER A 339 29.15 -12.51 19.41
C SER A 339 28.24 -12.78 20.62
N ASP A 340 26.93 -12.66 20.46
CA ASP A 340 25.91 -12.98 21.47
C ASP A 340 25.57 -14.47 21.56
N GLY A 341 26.16 -15.30 20.70
CA GLY A 341 25.91 -16.74 20.61
C GLY A 341 24.75 -17.09 19.69
N SER A 342 24.05 -16.12 19.13
CA SER A 342 22.99 -16.36 18.14
C SER A 342 23.57 -16.86 16.81
N VAL A 343 22.74 -17.59 16.07
CA VAL A 343 23.10 -18.17 14.77
C VAL A 343 21.99 -17.85 13.78
N SER A 344 22.35 -17.33 12.61
CA SER A 344 21.42 -17.17 11.49
C SER A 344 21.84 -18.03 10.31
N ARG A 345 20.86 -18.53 9.56
CA ARG A 345 21.06 -19.29 8.33
C ARG A 345 20.56 -18.44 7.16
N ARG A 346 21.42 -18.16 6.20
CA ARG A 346 21.08 -17.29 5.06
C ARG A 346 21.55 -17.90 3.76
N ILE A 347 20.80 -17.65 2.68
CA ILE A 347 21.29 -17.82 1.31
C ILE A 347 21.96 -16.50 0.92
N SER A 348 23.22 -16.58 0.57
CA SER A 348 24.00 -15.42 0.18
C SER A 348 23.58 -14.95 -1.22
N LEU A 349 22.88 -13.84 -1.31
CA LEU A 349 22.38 -13.28 -2.58
C LEU A 349 23.18 -12.06 -3.07
N SER A 350 23.94 -11.38 -2.20
CA SER A 350 24.70 -10.17 -2.54
C SER A 350 26.22 -10.41 -2.58
N GLU A 351 26.98 -9.50 -3.21
CA GLU A 351 28.44 -9.51 -3.24
C GLU A 351 29.11 -8.95 -1.97
N SER A 352 28.35 -8.34 -1.07
CA SER A 352 28.86 -7.72 0.16
C SER A 352 28.67 -8.63 1.37
N GLN A 353 29.69 -8.70 2.21
CA GLN A 353 29.57 -9.33 3.53
C GLN A 353 28.68 -8.44 4.42
N PRO A 354 27.78 -8.99 5.24
CA PRO A 354 27.11 -8.23 6.29
C PRO A 354 28.15 -7.72 7.29
N GLU A 355 28.10 -6.44 7.62
CA GLU A 355 28.94 -5.79 8.62
C GLU A 355 28.56 -6.21 10.05
#